data_065e9819e1d01020e2cbaf080c7b66ad
#
_entry.id   065e9819e1d01020e2cbaf080c7b66ad
#
_cell.length_a   1.000
_cell.length_b   1.000
_cell.length_c   1.000
_cell.angle_alpha   90.00
_cell.angle_beta   90.00
_cell.angle_gamma   90.00
#
_symmetry.space_group_name_H-M   'P 1'
#
loop_
_entity.id
_entity.type
_entity.pdbx_description
1 polymer ?
#
loop_
_entity_poly.entity_id
_entity_poly.type
_entity_poly.pdbx_seq_one_letter_code
_entity_poly.pdbx_strand_id
1 'polypeptide(L)'
;PDPVIFLEHIGMYGLRGGLTGWGDSINQDVDIETVNLRIDSNKDLVEIGRAKTIRGGRDVTIVTWGAMVHIARHAAEMVAREGIETEIVDLRTLLPFDAETCVKSVQRTGRMMVLQESQWSGGFGHTVSSRILEEAFWALESPPVVVGALDTPVPFSPPLEDHTIPDVKLVAEHLRLLMKA
;
A
#
# COMPACT_ATOMS: atom_id res chain seq x y z
N PRO A 1 14.71 7.30 28.04
CA PRO A 1 13.48 7.51 27.22
C PRO A 1 13.77 8.56 26.18
N ASP A 2 13.76 8.14 24.90
CA ASP A 2 14.01 9.03 23.80
C ASP A 2 12.69 9.65 23.32
N PRO A 3 12.69 10.89 22.79
CA PRO A 3 11.48 11.48 22.22
C PRO A 3 11.06 10.67 20.97
N VAL A 4 9.76 10.41 20.84
CA VAL A 4 9.18 9.72 19.70
C VAL A 4 8.25 10.66 18.95
N ILE A 5 8.46 10.81 17.64
CA ILE A 5 7.55 11.56 16.77
C ILE A 5 6.66 10.53 16.06
N PHE A 6 5.35 10.63 16.29
CA PHE A 6 4.36 9.80 15.62
C PHE A 6 3.66 10.61 14.53
N LEU A 7 3.80 10.18 13.27
CA LEU A 7 3.20 10.85 12.11
C LEU A 7 1.92 10.12 11.73
N GLU A 8 0.84 10.87 11.60
CA GLU A 8 -0.48 10.34 11.21
C GLU A 8 -0.94 10.98 9.91
N HIS A 9 -1.60 10.18 9.08
CA HIS A 9 -2.15 10.66 7.81
C HIS A 9 -3.53 11.28 8.03
N ILE A 10 -3.65 12.60 7.89
CA ILE A 10 -4.88 13.36 8.16
C ILE A 10 -6.08 12.83 7.35
N GLY A 11 -5.88 12.49 6.07
CA GLY A 11 -6.92 11.95 5.21
C GLY A 11 -7.53 10.62 5.68
N MET A 12 -6.88 9.93 6.63
CA MET A 12 -7.39 8.68 7.19
C MET A 12 -8.24 8.88 8.46
N TYR A 13 -8.28 10.07 9.05
CA TYR A 13 -9.06 10.31 10.28
C TYR A 13 -10.57 10.12 10.13
N GLY A 14 -11.10 10.30 8.93
CA GLY A 14 -12.52 10.08 8.64
C GLY A 14 -12.88 8.65 8.29
N LEU A 15 -11.92 7.75 8.19
CA LEU A 15 -12.17 6.35 7.80
C LEU A 15 -12.79 5.60 8.97
N ARG A 16 -14.01 5.10 8.76
CA ARG A 16 -14.74 4.30 9.76
C ARG A 16 -14.87 2.87 9.25
N GLY A 17 -14.39 1.93 10.03
CA GLY A 17 -14.74 0.48 10.06
C GLY A 17 -14.69 -0.38 8.81
N GLY A 18 -14.64 0.15 7.64
CA GLY A 18 -14.52 -0.58 6.38
C GLY A 18 -13.91 0.36 5.36
N LEU A 19 -12.70 0.08 5.00
CA LEU A 19 -11.85 0.89 4.18
C LEU A 19 -12.43 1.04 2.78
N THR A 20 -13.10 2.12 2.52
CA THR A 20 -13.48 2.57 1.19
C THR A 20 -12.58 3.75 0.82
N GLY A 21 -12.34 3.96 -0.44
CA GLY A 21 -11.36 4.89 -0.96
C GLY A 21 -11.59 6.35 -0.57
N TRP A 22 -10.68 7.20 -0.93
CA TRP A 22 -10.82 8.66 -0.86
C TRP A 22 -12.17 9.09 -1.42
N GLY A 23 -12.92 9.85 -0.62
CA GLY A 23 -14.19 10.45 -1.04
C GLY A 23 -15.44 9.64 -0.77
N ASP A 24 -15.37 8.38 -0.41
CA ASP A 24 -16.53 7.63 -0.01
C ASP A 24 -16.84 7.87 1.47
N SER A 25 -17.85 8.68 1.74
CA SER A 25 -18.42 8.84 3.08
C SER A 25 -19.04 7.51 3.50
N ILE A 26 -18.30 6.72 4.27
CA ILE A 26 -18.85 5.52 4.84
C ILE A 26 -19.61 5.90 6.10
N ASN A 27 -20.91 5.94 5.96
CA ASN A 27 -21.85 5.81 7.05
C ASN A 27 -21.97 4.34 7.48
N GLN A 28 -20.90 3.76 8.00
CA GLN A 28 -21.05 2.58 8.87
C GLN A 28 -20.80 3.08 10.28
N ASP A 29 -21.85 3.08 11.07
CA ASP A 29 -21.76 3.34 12.51
C ASP A 29 -20.81 2.31 13.12
N VAL A 30 -19.58 2.74 13.37
CA VAL A 30 -18.67 1.95 14.21
C VAL A 30 -19.17 2.09 15.63
N ASP A 31 -19.67 1.02 16.16
CA ASP A 31 -20.02 0.94 17.58
C ASP A 31 -18.74 1.17 18.42
N ILE A 32 -18.65 2.37 18.98
CA ILE A 32 -17.51 2.81 19.80
C ILE A 32 -17.31 1.90 21.01
N GLU A 33 -18.37 1.29 21.53
CA GLU A 33 -18.26 0.31 22.62
C GLU A 33 -17.55 -0.96 22.14
N THR A 34 -17.84 -1.43 20.95
CA THR A 34 -17.15 -2.59 20.35
C THR A 34 -15.68 -2.29 20.04
N VAL A 35 -15.35 -1.07 19.64
CA VAL A 35 -13.96 -0.63 19.43
C VAL A 35 -13.20 -0.58 20.74
N ASN A 36 -13.78 0.02 21.77
CA ASN A 36 -13.15 0.11 23.10
C ASN A 36 -12.94 -1.25 23.76
N LEU A 37 -13.82 -2.23 23.52
CA LEU A 37 -13.67 -3.60 24.02
C LEU A 37 -12.60 -4.41 23.26
N ARG A 38 -12.19 -3.98 22.06
CA ARG A 38 -11.14 -4.63 21.26
C ARG A 38 -9.74 -4.13 21.54
N ILE A 39 -9.57 -3.01 22.23
CA ILE A 39 -8.27 -2.54 22.70
C ILE A 39 -7.87 -3.37 23.94
N ASP A 40 -7.72 -4.66 23.74
CA ASP A 40 -7.14 -5.53 24.76
C ASP A 40 -5.63 -5.58 24.51
N SER A 41 -5.00 -4.87 25.31
CA SER A 41 -3.62 -4.47 25.61
C SER A 41 -2.44 -5.12 24.89
N ASN A 42 -2.51 -6.29 24.30
CA ASN A 42 -1.35 -6.94 23.67
C ASN A 42 -1.62 -7.51 22.27
N LYS A 43 -2.86 -7.60 21.82
CA LYS A 43 -3.20 -8.17 20.51
C LYS A 43 -3.26 -7.14 19.38
N ASP A 44 -3.44 -5.87 19.77
CA ASP A 44 -3.60 -4.75 18.81
C ASP A 44 -2.31 -3.92 18.64
N LEU A 45 -1.23 -4.33 19.30
CA LEU A 45 0.07 -3.68 19.15
C LEU A 45 0.66 -4.00 17.76
N VAL A 46 1.03 -2.95 17.05
CA VAL A 46 1.78 -3.08 15.80
C VAL A 46 3.26 -3.21 16.14
N GLU A 47 3.84 -4.37 15.85
CA GLU A 47 5.27 -4.60 16.03
C GLU A 47 6.05 -3.76 14.99
N ILE A 48 6.99 -2.95 15.48
CA ILE A 48 7.87 -2.14 14.62
C ILE A 48 8.73 -3.07 13.76
N GLY A 49 8.81 -2.77 12.47
CA GLY A 49 9.60 -3.58 11.52
C GLY A 49 8.90 -4.86 11.06
N ARG A 50 7.60 -4.99 11.30
CA ARG A 50 6.79 -6.12 10.80
C ARG A 50 5.73 -5.64 9.82
N ALA A 51 5.81 -6.15 8.61
CA ALA A 51 4.77 -5.97 7.60
C ALA A 51 3.57 -6.89 7.86
N LYS A 52 2.47 -6.59 7.21
CA LYS A 52 1.26 -7.42 7.24
C LYS A 52 0.77 -7.68 5.83
N THR A 53 0.63 -8.96 5.46
CA THR A 53 -0.12 -9.32 4.27
C THR A 53 -1.61 -9.12 4.56
N ILE A 54 -2.22 -8.14 3.92
CA ILE A 54 -3.63 -7.77 4.13
C ILE A 54 -4.55 -8.41 3.10
N ARG A 55 -4.01 -8.85 1.98
CA ARG A 55 -4.67 -9.62 0.94
C ARG A 55 -3.70 -10.66 0.38
N GLY A 56 -4.10 -11.91 0.32
CA GLY A 56 -3.35 -12.96 -0.37
C GLY A 56 -3.59 -12.90 -1.88
N GLY A 57 -2.57 -13.26 -2.66
CA GLY A 57 -2.62 -13.34 -4.11
C GLY A 57 -1.45 -14.18 -4.64
N ARG A 58 -1.47 -14.50 -5.93
CA ARG A 58 -0.48 -15.37 -6.55
C ARG A 58 0.20 -14.78 -7.80
N ASP A 59 -0.39 -13.73 -8.39
CA ASP A 59 0.02 -13.24 -9.71
C ASP A 59 0.93 -12.01 -9.64
N VAL A 60 0.72 -11.13 -8.63
CA VAL A 60 1.52 -9.91 -8.44
C VAL A 60 1.49 -9.49 -6.99
N THR A 61 2.61 -8.96 -6.48
CA THR A 61 2.72 -8.36 -5.15
C THR A 61 2.71 -6.85 -5.25
N ILE A 62 1.79 -6.19 -4.51
CA ILE A 62 1.88 -4.76 -4.21
C ILE A 62 2.48 -4.60 -2.82
N VAL A 63 3.59 -3.88 -2.74
CA VAL A 63 4.18 -3.41 -1.47
C VAL A 63 3.81 -1.95 -1.29
N THR A 64 3.17 -1.62 -0.17
CA THR A 64 2.64 -0.28 0.05
C THR A 64 2.52 0.05 1.54
N TRP A 65 2.08 1.26 1.87
CA TRP A 65 1.88 1.74 3.24
C TRP A 65 0.91 2.93 3.29
N GLY A 66 0.41 3.24 4.49
CA GLY A 66 -0.45 4.40 4.74
C GLY A 66 -1.72 4.40 3.90
N ALA A 67 -2.11 5.55 3.38
CA ALA A 67 -3.34 5.70 2.60
C ALA A 67 -3.36 4.85 1.32
N MET A 68 -2.19 4.58 0.72
CA MET A 68 -2.10 3.80 -0.50
C MET A 68 -2.49 2.33 -0.32
N VAL A 69 -2.52 1.82 0.90
CA VAL A 69 -3.07 0.49 1.22
C VAL A 69 -4.53 0.37 0.76
N HIS A 70 -5.32 1.44 0.91
CA HIS A 70 -6.73 1.47 0.52
C HIS A 70 -6.88 1.50 -1.01
N ILE A 71 -6.08 2.32 -1.67
CA ILE A 71 -6.02 2.39 -3.13
C ILE A 71 -5.62 1.02 -3.71
N ALA A 72 -4.60 0.38 -3.14
CA ALA A 72 -4.17 -0.96 -3.54
C ALA A 72 -5.29 -1.99 -3.41
N ARG A 73 -6.06 -1.98 -2.31
CA ARG A 73 -7.18 -2.91 -2.10
C ARG A 73 -8.26 -2.76 -3.17
N HIS A 74 -8.70 -1.52 -3.45
CA HIS A 74 -9.72 -1.26 -4.46
C HIS A 74 -9.23 -1.63 -5.86
N ALA A 75 -7.97 -1.33 -6.20
CA ALA A 75 -7.39 -1.74 -7.46
C ALA A 75 -7.32 -3.27 -7.60
N ALA A 76 -6.90 -3.97 -6.53
CA ALA A 76 -6.88 -5.42 -6.49
C ALA A 76 -8.28 -6.05 -6.65
N GLU A 77 -9.31 -5.46 -6.04
CA GLU A 77 -10.70 -5.90 -6.21
C GLU A 77 -11.20 -5.68 -7.64
N MET A 78 -10.77 -4.57 -8.26
CA MET A 78 -11.12 -4.28 -9.66
C MET A 78 -10.53 -5.35 -10.60
N VAL A 79 -9.23 -5.63 -10.51
CA VAL A 79 -8.55 -6.57 -11.41
C VAL A 79 -8.83 -8.04 -11.07
N ALA A 80 -9.27 -8.35 -9.84
CA ALA A 80 -9.70 -9.70 -9.47
C ALA A 80 -10.88 -10.19 -10.32
N ARG A 81 -11.77 -9.29 -10.75
CA ARG A 81 -12.87 -9.59 -11.67
C ARG A 81 -12.37 -9.99 -13.06
N GLU A 82 -11.13 -9.70 -13.36
CA GLU A 82 -10.43 -10.02 -14.61
C GLU A 82 -9.53 -11.26 -14.46
N GLY A 83 -9.54 -11.88 -13.26
CA GLY A 83 -8.76 -13.09 -12.95
C GLY A 83 -7.35 -12.81 -12.46
N ILE A 84 -7.00 -11.56 -12.11
CA ILE A 84 -5.68 -11.20 -11.57
C ILE A 84 -5.72 -11.22 -10.04
N GLU A 85 -5.00 -12.16 -9.43
CA GLU A 85 -4.94 -12.34 -7.98
C GLU A 85 -3.74 -11.59 -7.37
N THR A 86 -4.02 -10.39 -6.87
CA THR A 86 -3.02 -9.49 -6.31
C THR A 86 -2.81 -9.75 -4.82
N GLU A 87 -1.56 -9.96 -4.40
CA GLU A 87 -1.15 -9.94 -3.01
C GLU A 87 -0.81 -8.50 -2.58
N ILE A 88 -1.22 -8.12 -1.37
CA ILE A 88 -0.93 -6.78 -0.84
C ILE A 88 -0.21 -6.93 0.49
N VAL A 89 1.00 -6.37 0.55
CA VAL A 89 1.83 -6.28 1.74
C VAL A 89 1.86 -4.83 2.22
N ASP A 90 1.27 -4.60 3.39
CA ASP A 90 1.34 -3.32 4.11
C ASP A 90 2.59 -3.30 4.99
N LEU A 91 3.53 -2.40 4.70
CA LEU A 91 4.78 -2.27 5.44
C LEU A 91 4.59 -1.82 6.89
N ARG A 92 3.58 -1.01 7.17
CA ARG A 92 3.26 -0.39 8.47
C ARG A 92 4.41 0.44 9.07
N THR A 93 5.66 0.04 8.85
CA THR A 93 6.87 0.77 9.24
C THR A 93 7.84 0.84 8.06
N LEU A 94 8.45 2.02 7.88
CA LEU A 94 9.37 2.26 6.78
C LEU A 94 10.85 2.09 7.18
N LEU A 95 11.17 2.34 8.45
CA LEU A 95 12.54 2.17 8.94
C LEU A 95 12.54 1.77 10.42
N PRO A 96 12.90 0.52 10.72
CA PRO A 96 13.19 -0.56 9.79
C PRO A 96 11.93 -1.05 9.08
N PHE A 97 12.03 -1.55 7.84
CA PHE A 97 10.92 -2.25 7.19
C PHE A 97 11.19 -3.75 7.06
N ASP A 98 10.12 -4.52 6.93
CA ASP A 98 10.16 -5.98 6.83
C ASP A 98 10.49 -6.41 5.39
N ALA A 99 11.76 -6.38 5.04
CA ALA A 99 12.22 -6.82 3.71
C ALA A 99 11.96 -8.30 3.49
N GLU A 100 12.11 -9.14 4.52
CA GLU A 100 11.95 -10.59 4.42
C GLU A 100 10.53 -10.99 3.97
N THR A 101 9.50 -10.38 4.55
CA THR A 101 8.11 -10.61 4.15
C THR A 101 7.87 -10.19 2.70
N CYS A 102 8.40 -9.04 2.30
CA CYS A 102 8.27 -8.55 0.93
C CYS A 102 8.99 -9.47 -0.08
N VAL A 103 10.22 -9.87 0.21
CA VAL A 103 11.01 -10.79 -0.64
C VAL A 103 10.29 -12.11 -0.84
N LYS A 104 9.80 -12.75 0.25
CA LYS A 104 9.03 -14.00 0.16
C LYS A 104 7.77 -13.87 -0.70
N SER A 105 7.07 -12.74 -0.57
CA SER A 105 5.89 -12.44 -1.38
C SER A 105 6.25 -12.33 -2.86
N VAL A 106 7.25 -11.53 -3.20
CA VAL A 106 7.70 -11.31 -4.58
C VAL A 106 8.25 -12.58 -5.20
N GLN A 107 9.01 -13.39 -4.46
CA GLN A 107 9.51 -14.69 -4.94
C GLN A 107 8.39 -15.66 -5.30
N ARG A 108 7.24 -15.56 -4.64
CA ARG A 108 6.08 -16.41 -4.91
C ARG A 108 5.26 -15.93 -6.09
N THR A 109 5.10 -14.61 -6.26
CA THR A 109 4.24 -14.02 -7.30
C THR A 109 4.97 -13.72 -8.60
N GLY A 110 6.30 -13.62 -8.57
CA GLY A 110 7.13 -13.29 -9.74
C GLY A 110 7.00 -11.86 -10.26
N ARG A 111 6.11 -11.05 -9.70
CA ARG A 111 5.86 -9.67 -10.16
C ARG A 111 5.71 -8.72 -8.99
N MET A 112 6.28 -7.52 -9.10
CA MET A 112 6.30 -6.55 -8.02
C MET A 112 5.87 -5.16 -8.48
N MET A 113 4.98 -4.56 -7.69
CA MET A 113 4.68 -3.14 -7.70
C MET A 113 4.96 -2.56 -6.31
N VAL A 114 5.68 -1.44 -6.23
CA VAL A 114 5.74 -0.62 -5.01
C VAL A 114 4.85 0.60 -5.25
N LEU A 115 3.87 0.81 -4.37
CA LEU A 115 2.92 1.92 -4.45
C LEU A 115 3.14 2.88 -3.30
N GLN A 116 3.37 4.15 -3.61
CA GLN A 116 3.59 5.22 -2.63
C GLN A 116 2.77 6.47 -2.97
N GLU A 117 2.45 7.27 -1.96
CA GLU A 117 1.77 8.56 -2.13
C GLU A 117 2.74 9.67 -2.50
N SER A 118 3.99 9.59 -2.01
CA SER A 118 5.02 10.58 -2.33
C SER A 118 5.34 10.60 -3.83
N GLN A 119 5.94 11.71 -4.27
CA GLN A 119 6.38 11.87 -5.65
C GLN A 119 7.24 10.71 -6.11
N TRP A 120 7.17 10.41 -7.42
CA TRP A 120 7.94 9.31 -8.01
C TRP A 120 9.43 9.53 -7.80
N SER A 121 9.94 10.72 -8.10
CA SER A 121 11.36 11.06 -7.86
C SER A 121 11.64 11.30 -6.38
N GLY A 122 12.63 10.59 -5.87
CA GLY A 122 13.07 10.72 -4.47
C GLY A 122 12.16 10.09 -3.43
N GLY A 123 11.07 9.44 -3.84
CA GLY A 123 10.19 8.72 -2.94
C GLY A 123 10.83 7.46 -2.37
N PHE A 124 10.44 7.08 -1.16
CA PHE A 124 11.00 5.91 -0.45
C PHE A 124 10.73 4.57 -1.15
N GLY A 125 9.75 4.52 -2.04
CA GLY A 125 9.41 3.31 -2.81
C GLY A 125 10.57 2.78 -3.65
N HIS A 126 11.43 3.64 -4.16
CA HIS A 126 12.64 3.20 -4.87
C HIS A 126 13.62 2.50 -3.95
N THR A 127 13.78 2.97 -2.72
CA THR A 127 14.60 2.32 -1.69
C THR A 127 14.02 0.95 -1.35
N VAL A 128 12.71 0.85 -1.13
CA VAL A 128 12.02 -0.42 -0.87
C VAL A 128 12.21 -1.38 -2.04
N SER A 129 11.97 -0.92 -3.27
CA SER A 129 12.16 -1.72 -4.48
C SER A 129 13.59 -2.25 -4.59
N SER A 130 14.59 -1.37 -4.43
CA SER A 130 16.01 -1.76 -4.50
C SER A 130 16.37 -2.83 -3.48
N ARG A 131 15.92 -2.67 -2.23
CA ARG A 131 16.20 -3.64 -1.16
C ARG A 131 15.54 -5.01 -1.41
N ILE A 132 14.33 -5.04 -1.94
CA ILE A 132 13.67 -6.30 -2.30
C ILE A 132 14.42 -6.97 -3.46
N LEU A 133 14.86 -6.18 -4.45
CA LEU A 133 15.57 -6.70 -5.61
C LEU A 133 16.93 -7.33 -5.28
N GLU A 134 17.59 -6.95 -4.21
CA GLU A 134 18.85 -7.57 -3.78
C GLU A 134 18.71 -9.10 -3.61
N GLU A 135 17.51 -9.58 -3.21
CA GLU A 135 17.26 -10.99 -2.92
C GLU A 135 16.24 -11.65 -3.87
N ALA A 136 15.33 -10.85 -4.47
CA ALA A 136 14.24 -11.37 -5.29
C ALA A 136 14.43 -11.16 -6.80
N PHE A 137 15.53 -10.54 -7.26
CA PHE A 137 15.72 -10.18 -8.68
C PHE A 137 15.54 -11.37 -9.63
N TRP A 138 16.13 -12.51 -9.30
CA TRP A 138 16.08 -13.70 -10.17
C TRP A 138 14.74 -14.45 -10.14
N ALA A 139 13.82 -14.05 -9.26
CA ALA A 139 12.48 -14.59 -9.20
C ALA A 139 11.47 -13.77 -10.03
N LEU A 140 11.88 -12.60 -10.54
CA LEU A 140 10.98 -11.75 -11.30
C LEU A 140 10.75 -12.27 -12.71
N GLU A 141 9.49 -12.26 -13.12
CA GLU A 141 9.00 -12.57 -14.46
C GLU A 141 8.77 -11.30 -15.30
N SER A 142 8.76 -10.13 -14.65
CA SER A 142 8.63 -8.83 -15.32
C SER A 142 9.44 -7.75 -14.60
N PRO A 143 9.79 -6.63 -15.27
CA PRO A 143 10.41 -5.50 -14.60
C PRO A 143 9.56 -5.00 -13.44
N PRO A 144 10.14 -4.71 -12.26
CA PRO A 144 9.41 -4.15 -11.13
C PRO A 144 8.95 -2.72 -11.44
N VAL A 145 7.80 -2.33 -10.89
CA VAL A 145 7.22 -1.00 -11.11
C VAL A 145 7.12 -0.26 -9.78
N VAL A 146 7.53 1.01 -9.77
CA VAL A 146 7.26 1.94 -8.68
C VAL A 146 6.23 2.95 -9.16
N VAL A 147 5.09 3.02 -8.49
CA VAL A 147 4.01 3.97 -8.74
C VAL A 147 3.99 4.99 -7.61
N GLY A 148 4.05 6.26 -7.95
CA GLY A 148 4.03 7.39 -7.01
C GLY A 148 3.32 8.59 -7.62
N ALA A 149 3.18 9.65 -6.83
CA ALA A 149 2.62 10.91 -7.32
C ALA A 149 3.49 11.52 -8.43
N LEU A 150 2.89 12.39 -9.22
CA LEU A 150 3.58 13.13 -10.28
C LEU A 150 4.67 14.03 -9.69
N ASP A 151 5.76 14.19 -10.42
CA ASP A 151 6.88 15.09 -10.06
C ASP A 151 6.48 16.56 -10.31
N THR A 152 5.54 17.05 -9.55
CA THR A 152 5.00 18.41 -9.62
C THR A 152 4.74 18.96 -8.22
N PRO A 153 4.84 20.27 -7.99
CA PRO A 153 4.36 20.86 -6.74
C PRO A 153 2.89 20.51 -6.51
N VAL A 154 2.52 20.27 -5.25
CA VAL A 154 1.13 19.94 -4.89
C VAL A 154 0.23 21.12 -5.23
N PRO A 155 -0.79 20.94 -6.09
CA PRO A 155 -1.71 22.02 -6.45
C PRO A 155 -2.64 22.40 -5.30
N PHE A 156 -3.13 23.63 -5.29
CA PHE A 156 -4.10 24.13 -4.30
C PHE A 156 -5.54 23.66 -4.57
N SER A 157 -5.86 23.36 -5.82
CA SER A 157 -7.20 22.97 -6.22
C SER A 157 -7.40 21.48 -5.98
N PRO A 158 -8.42 21.04 -5.20
CA PRO A 158 -8.65 19.64 -4.92
C PRO A 158 -8.68 18.74 -6.17
N PRO A 159 -9.36 19.09 -7.28
CA PRO A 159 -9.34 18.25 -8.48
C PRO A 159 -7.95 18.10 -9.12
N LEU A 160 -7.09 19.09 -8.97
CA LEU A 160 -5.70 19.02 -9.45
C LEU A 160 -4.83 18.23 -8.49
N GLU A 161 -5.04 18.37 -7.19
CA GLU A 161 -4.36 17.56 -6.17
C GLU A 161 -4.69 16.08 -6.36
N ASP A 162 -5.96 15.73 -6.48
CA ASP A 162 -6.42 14.35 -6.76
C ASP A 162 -5.78 13.79 -8.03
N HIS A 163 -5.54 14.62 -9.04
CA HIS A 163 -4.88 14.19 -10.28
C HIS A 163 -3.39 13.88 -10.11
N THR A 164 -2.74 14.43 -9.09
CA THR A 164 -1.29 14.20 -8.86
C THR A 164 -0.99 12.92 -8.11
N ILE A 165 -1.93 12.41 -7.34
CA ILE A 165 -1.78 11.24 -6.47
C ILE A 165 -2.24 9.97 -7.22
N PRO A 166 -1.58 8.81 -7.05
CA PRO A 166 -2.05 7.57 -7.65
C PRO A 166 -3.47 7.22 -7.24
N ASP A 167 -4.34 7.01 -8.21
CA ASP A 167 -5.72 6.58 -8.01
C ASP A 167 -5.89 5.07 -8.28
N VAL A 168 -7.07 4.55 -7.98
CA VAL A 168 -7.42 3.13 -8.19
C VAL A 168 -7.28 2.70 -9.65
N LYS A 169 -7.61 3.58 -10.60
CA LYS A 169 -7.59 3.26 -12.03
C LYS A 169 -6.15 3.14 -12.53
N LEU A 170 -5.30 4.08 -12.15
CA LEU A 170 -3.87 4.06 -12.49
C LEU A 170 -3.20 2.80 -11.96
N VAL A 171 -3.45 2.45 -10.69
CA VAL A 171 -2.89 1.25 -10.07
C VAL A 171 -3.40 -0.02 -10.77
N ALA A 172 -4.70 -0.11 -11.08
CA ALA A 172 -5.26 -1.25 -11.82
C ALA A 172 -4.68 -1.37 -13.24
N GLU A 173 -4.40 -0.25 -13.91
CA GLU A 173 -3.74 -0.24 -15.22
C GLU A 173 -2.33 -0.81 -15.15
N HIS A 174 -1.53 -0.37 -14.18
CA HIS A 174 -0.19 -0.92 -13.97
C HIS A 174 -0.21 -2.41 -13.62
N LEU A 175 -1.19 -2.88 -12.84
CA LEU A 175 -1.36 -4.31 -12.58
C LEU A 175 -1.60 -5.10 -13.87
N ARG A 176 -2.47 -4.62 -14.75
CA ARG A 176 -2.72 -5.24 -16.06
C ARG A 176 -1.47 -5.25 -16.96
N LEU A 177 -0.67 -4.20 -16.90
CA LEU A 177 0.59 -4.12 -17.66
C LEU A 177 1.62 -5.14 -17.16
N LEU A 178 1.76 -5.29 -15.83
CA LEU A 178 2.64 -6.29 -15.23
C LEU A 178 2.27 -7.73 -15.62
N MET A 179 0.98 -7.99 -15.87
CA MET A 179 0.53 -9.33 -16.30
C MET A 179 0.77 -9.60 -17.80
N LYS A 180 1.10 -8.59 -18.60
CA LYS A 180 1.37 -8.72 -20.04
C LYS A 180 2.86 -8.78 -20.37
N ALA A 181 3.70 -8.41 -19.41
CA ALA A 181 5.15 -8.45 -19.57
C ALA A 181 5.67 -9.87 -19.37
#